data_28f9e9f01ead59c4b83a9cb98715b065
#
_entry.id   28f9e9f01ead59c4b83a9cb98715b065
#
_cell.length_a   1.000
_cell.length_b   1.000
_cell.length_c   1.000
_cell.angle_alpha   90.00
_cell.angle_beta   90.00
_cell.angle_gamma   90.00
#
_symmetry.space_group_name_H-M   'P 1'
#
loop_
_entity.id
_entity.type
_entity.pdbx_description
1 polymer ?
#
loop_
_entity_poly.entity_id
_entity_poly.type
_entity_poly.pdbx_seq_one_letter_code
_entity_poly.pdbx_strand_id
1 'polypeptide(L)'
;MTGRPPADFIGRVGEACIWTVAGASAMSGTYTGRDAILDFFRRTQELTGGTYAVELNWELDDGERQVMYYRARGRRPDGRELDLDQALVCRLDGEGRWVEVRALPYDQAVFDAFWG
;
A
#
# COMPACT_ATOMS: atom_id res chain seq x y z
N MET A 1 -6.11 -0.98 14.68
CA MET A 1 -4.99 -1.07 13.71
C MET A 1 -3.74 -0.56 14.38
N THR A 2 -2.67 -1.28 14.30
CA THR A 2 -1.46 -1.03 15.10
C THR A 2 -0.25 -0.60 14.26
N GLY A 3 -0.43 0.24 13.26
CA GLY A 3 0.66 0.74 12.45
C GLY A 3 1.28 -0.28 11.48
N ARG A 4 0.52 -1.30 11.11
CA ARG A 4 0.94 -2.32 10.15
C ARG A 4 -0.13 -2.55 9.11
N PRO A 5 0.25 -2.95 7.86
CA PRO A 5 -0.72 -3.49 6.95
C PRO A 5 -1.42 -4.70 7.58
N PRO A 6 -2.67 -4.98 7.25
CA PRO A 6 -3.31 -6.22 7.67
C PRO A 6 -2.47 -7.44 7.28
N ALA A 7 -2.45 -8.46 8.12
CA ALA A 7 -1.64 -9.66 7.87
C ALA A 7 -1.96 -10.32 6.53
N ASP A 8 -3.21 -10.25 6.08
CA ASP A 8 -3.64 -10.82 4.81
C ASP A 8 -3.07 -10.07 3.58
N PHE A 9 -2.66 -8.81 3.73
CA PHE A 9 -1.93 -8.12 2.65
C PHE A 9 -0.63 -8.87 2.35
N ILE A 10 0.11 -9.23 3.40
CA ILE A 10 1.38 -9.94 3.25
C ILE A 10 1.14 -11.31 2.63
N GLY A 11 0.14 -12.04 3.08
CA GLY A 11 -0.17 -13.37 2.59
C GLY A 11 -0.68 -13.40 1.15
N ARG A 12 -1.21 -12.28 0.65
CA ARG A 12 -1.73 -12.20 -0.71
C ARG A 12 -0.68 -11.85 -1.76
N VAL A 13 0.49 -11.36 -1.35
CA VAL A 13 1.55 -10.97 -2.28
C VAL A 13 2.19 -12.21 -2.88
N GLY A 14 2.03 -12.41 -4.19
CA GLY A 14 2.69 -13.49 -4.92
C GLY A 14 4.19 -13.25 -5.05
N GLU A 15 4.96 -14.31 -5.29
CA GLU A 15 6.42 -14.20 -5.36
C GLU A 15 6.91 -13.26 -6.46
N ALA A 16 6.22 -13.22 -7.59
CA ALA A 16 6.58 -12.38 -8.72
C ALA A 16 5.70 -11.13 -8.83
N CYS A 17 5.00 -10.75 -7.78
CA CYS A 17 4.10 -9.60 -7.79
C CYS A 17 4.84 -8.32 -8.13
N ILE A 18 4.19 -7.46 -8.90
CA ILE A 18 4.68 -6.12 -9.24
C ILE A 18 3.78 -5.12 -8.54
N TRP A 19 4.36 -4.30 -7.67
CA TRP A 19 3.63 -3.30 -6.89
C TRP A 19 4.06 -1.92 -7.33
N THR A 20 3.12 -1.12 -7.81
CA THR A 20 3.41 0.24 -8.28
C THR A 20 2.73 1.25 -7.40
N VAL A 21 3.51 2.22 -6.93
CA VAL A 21 3.04 3.35 -6.13
C VAL A 21 3.13 4.59 -7.00
N ALA A 22 2.00 5.22 -7.28
CA ALA A 22 1.93 6.41 -8.12
C ALA A 22 2.58 7.62 -7.44
N GLY A 23 2.95 8.60 -8.26
CA GLY A 23 3.39 9.90 -7.78
C GLY A 23 4.89 10.10 -7.86
N ALA A 24 5.36 11.12 -7.12
CA ALA A 24 6.75 11.58 -7.16
C ALA A 24 7.38 11.66 -5.77
N SER A 25 6.90 10.88 -4.81
CA SER A 25 7.46 10.82 -3.46
C SER A 25 8.64 9.87 -3.38
N ALA A 26 9.33 9.86 -2.24
CA ALA A 26 10.41 8.91 -1.97
C ALA A 26 9.91 7.46 -1.96
N MET A 27 8.62 7.23 -1.71
CA MET A 27 8.02 5.90 -1.71
C MET A 27 7.40 5.52 -3.04
N SER A 28 7.32 6.45 -3.99
CA SER A 28 6.75 6.18 -5.32
C SER A 28 7.71 5.35 -6.17
N GLY A 29 7.15 4.55 -7.07
CA GLY A 29 7.94 3.71 -7.96
C GLY A 29 7.35 2.32 -8.09
N THR A 30 8.14 1.43 -8.67
CA THR A 30 7.74 0.05 -8.93
C THR A 30 8.63 -0.90 -8.11
N TYR A 31 7.99 -1.80 -7.39
CA TYR A 31 8.63 -2.80 -6.54
C TYR A 31 8.34 -4.16 -7.13
N THR A 32 9.37 -4.87 -7.54
CA THR A 32 9.22 -6.15 -8.24
C THR A 32 9.64 -7.29 -7.33
N GLY A 33 8.73 -8.23 -7.11
CA GLY A 33 8.96 -9.41 -6.31
C GLY A 33 8.55 -9.23 -4.85
N ARG A 34 8.23 -10.34 -4.21
CA ARG A 34 7.71 -10.35 -2.85
C ARG A 34 8.67 -9.68 -1.85
N ASP A 35 9.97 -9.98 -1.94
CA ASP A 35 10.94 -9.43 -0.99
C ASP A 35 11.03 -7.90 -1.07
N ALA A 36 11.04 -7.35 -2.28
CA ALA A 36 11.04 -5.90 -2.47
C ALA A 36 9.77 -5.24 -1.92
N ILE A 37 8.64 -5.91 -2.08
CA ILE A 37 7.34 -5.42 -1.59
C ILE A 37 7.30 -5.47 -0.07
N LEU A 38 7.79 -6.54 0.55
CA LEU A 38 7.86 -6.63 2.00
C LEU A 38 8.81 -5.58 2.57
N ASP A 39 9.91 -5.31 1.89
CA ASP A 39 10.82 -4.24 2.28
C ASP A 39 10.16 -2.86 2.17
N PHE A 40 9.36 -2.64 1.13
CA PHE A 40 8.54 -1.44 1.00
C PHE A 40 7.59 -1.29 2.20
N PHE A 41 6.89 -2.35 2.61
CA PHE A 41 6.03 -2.31 3.79
C PHE A 41 6.81 -1.96 5.05
N ARG A 42 8.00 -2.56 5.21
CA ARG A 42 8.88 -2.26 6.35
C ARG A 42 9.28 -0.79 6.38
N ARG A 43 9.59 -0.22 5.23
CA ARG A 43 9.98 1.20 5.14
C ARG A 43 8.83 2.14 5.52
N THR A 44 7.58 1.80 5.23
CA THR A 44 6.44 2.62 5.67
C THR A 44 6.41 2.72 7.19
N GLN A 45 6.76 1.64 7.88
CA GLN A 45 6.80 1.62 9.33
C GLN A 45 8.00 2.40 9.88
N GLU A 46 9.16 2.23 9.28
CA GLU A 46 10.36 2.95 9.70
C GLU A 46 10.21 4.46 9.56
N LEU A 47 9.73 4.93 8.42
CA LEU A 47 9.59 6.35 8.15
C LEU A 47 8.54 7.03 9.02
N THR A 48 7.60 6.28 9.55
CA THR A 48 6.51 6.81 10.37
C THR A 48 6.64 6.46 11.86
N GLY A 49 7.78 5.86 12.26
CA GLY A 49 7.97 5.44 13.64
C GLY A 49 6.91 4.42 14.11
N GLY A 50 6.42 3.59 13.20
CA GLY A 50 5.41 2.59 13.50
C GLY A 50 3.98 3.10 13.51
N THR A 51 3.75 4.36 13.12
CA THR A 51 2.40 4.95 13.18
C THR A 51 1.56 4.70 11.93
N TYR A 52 2.18 4.30 10.83
CA TYR A 52 1.43 4.04 9.60
C TYR A 52 0.48 2.87 9.80
N ALA A 53 -0.80 3.10 9.51
CA ALA A 53 -1.84 2.10 9.66
C ALA A 53 -2.86 2.26 8.53
N VAL A 54 -3.49 1.16 8.16
CA VAL A 54 -4.54 1.16 7.15
C VAL A 54 -5.81 0.53 7.75
N GLU A 55 -6.95 1.07 7.34
CA GLU A 55 -8.25 0.56 7.72
C GLU A 55 -9.03 0.28 6.46
N LEU A 56 -9.31 -1.00 6.21
CA LEU A 56 -10.06 -1.42 5.03
C LEU A 56 -11.52 -1.01 5.17
N ASN A 57 -12.04 -0.26 4.20
CA ASN A 57 -13.43 0.19 4.19
C ASN A 57 -14.31 -0.78 3.41
N TRP A 58 -13.87 -1.17 2.23
CA TRP A 58 -14.59 -2.16 1.41
C TRP A 58 -13.66 -2.76 0.39
N GLU A 59 -14.03 -3.93 -0.13
CA GLU A 59 -13.33 -4.57 -1.23
C GLU A 59 -14.32 -5.25 -2.16
N LEU A 60 -13.96 -5.33 -3.44
CA LEU A 60 -14.72 -6.01 -4.47
C LEU A 60 -13.77 -6.81 -5.34
N ASP A 61 -14.15 -8.01 -5.75
CA ASP A 61 -13.38 -8.78 -6.71
C ASP A 61 -14.29 -9.61 -7.61
N ASP A 62 -13.76 -9.97 -8.78
CA ASP A 62 -14.46 -10.82 -9.76
C ASP A 62 -13.70 -12.13 -9.99
N GLY A 63 -12.75 -12.47 -9.14
CA GLY A 63 -11.90 -13.65 -9.26
C GLY A 63 -10.62 -13.40 -10.05
N GLU A 64 -10.56 -12.36 -10.86
CA GLU A 64 -9.37 -11.99 -11.64
C GLU A 64 -8.79 -10.65 -11.19
N ARG A 65 -9.66 -9.75 -10.77
CA ARG A 65 -9.30 -8.39 -10.35
C ARG A 65 -9.93 -8.09 -9.01
N GLN A 66 -9.24 -7.27 -8.23
CA GLN A 66 -9.72 -6.85 -6.91
C GLN A 66 -9.44 -5.36 -6.73
N VAL A 67 -10.38 -4.66 -6.11
CA VAL A 67 -10.19 -3.29 -5.64
C VAL A 67 -10.39 -3.27 -4.14
N MET A 68 -9.41 -2.75 -3.41
CA MET A 68 -9.50 -2.55 -1.97
C MET A 68 -9.46 -1.06 -1.70
N TYR A 69 -10.49 -0.53 -1.05
CA TYR A 69 -10.57 0.88 -0.69
C TYR A 69 -10.38 1.01 0.81
N TYR A 70 -9.42 1.82 1.21
CA TYR A 70 -9.00 1.90 2.62
C TYR A 70 -8.59 3.30 3.00
N ARG A 71 -8.56 3.56 4.32
CA ARG A 71 -8.05 4.79 4.88
C ARG A 71 -6.64 4.56 5.38
N ALA A 72 -5.70 5.37 4.94
CA ALA A 72 -4.30 5.32 5.39
C ALA A 72 -4.03 6.48 6.34
N ARG A 73 -3.39 6.20 7.46
CA ARG A 73 -3.02 7.19 8.48
C ARG A 73 -1.60 6.97 8.93
N GLY A 74 -0.92 8.06 9.24
CA GLY A 74 0.44 7.98 9.77
C GLY A 74 0.98 9.35 10.12
N ARG A 75 2.15 9.35 10.76
CA ARG A 75 2.84 10.58 11.16
C ARG A 75 4.33 10.41 10.93
N ARG A 76 4.94 11.41 10.30
CA ARG A 76 6.40 11.48 10.15
C ARG A 76 7.02 12.14 11.38
N PRO A 77 8.29 11.82 11.70
CA PRO A 77 8.98 12.46 12.85
C PRO A 77 9.03 13.99 12.78
N ASP A 78 8.96 14.57 11.60
CA ASP A 78 8.97 16.04 11.41
C ASP A 78 7.58 16.67 11.60
N GLY A 79 6.57 15.91 11.99
CA GLY A 79 5.23 16.41 12.25
C GLY A 79 4.24 16.30 11.09
N ARG A 80 4.69 15.87 9.91
CA ARG A 80 3.76 15.66 8.79
C ARG A 80 2.79 14.53 9.14
N GLU A 81 1.52 14.69 8.76
CA GLU A 81 0.48 13.70 9.02
C GLU A 81 -0.18 13.26 7.73
N LEU A 82 -0.55 11.99 7.69
CA LEU A 82 -1.33 11.40 6.62
C LEU A 82 -2.67 10.96 7.17
N ASP A 83 -3.74 11.29 6.46
CA ASP A 83 -5.09 10.80 6.75
C ASP A 83 -5.84 10.87 5.42
N LEU A 84 -5.78 9.80 4.64
CA LEU A 84 -6.11 9.84 3.23
C LEU A 84 -6.74 8.52 2.79
N ASP A 85 -7.79 8.60 1.98
CA ASP A 85 -8.34 7.44 1.31
C ASP A 85 -7.43 7.00 0.18
N GLN A 86 -7.26 5.71 0.04
CA GLN A 86 -6.44 5.11 -1.01
C GLN A 86 -7.12 3.86 -1.56
N ALA A 87 -6.73 3.47 -2.75
CA ALA A 87 -7.20 2.23 -3.35
C ALA A 87 -6.02 1.38 -3.79
N LEU A 88 -6.15 0.07 -3.63
CA LEU A 88 -5.29 -0.89 -4.30
C LEU A 88 -6.11 -1.51 -5.42
N VAL A 89 -5.59 -1.44 -6.64
CA VAL A 89 -6.17 -2.10 -7.80
C VAL A 89 -5.27 -3.28 -8.13
N CYS A 90 -5.81 -4.48 -7.99
CA CYS A 90 -5.02 -5.70 -8.01
C CYS A 90 -5.47 -6.64 -9.12
N ARG A 91 -4.51 -7.36 -9.69
CA ARG A 91 -4.78 -8.51 -10.55
C ARG A 91 -4.37 -9.77 -9.79
N LEU A 92 -5.22 -10.79 -9.86
CA LEU A 92 -5.07 -12.03 -9.10
C LEU A 92 -4.61 -13.18 -10.01
N ASP A 93 -3.87 -14.13 -9.45
CA ASP A 93 -3.58 -15.40 -10.12
C ASP A 93 -4.71 -16.41 -9.85
N GLY A 94 -4.56 -17.63 -10.35
CA GLY A 94 -5.55 -18.68 -10.18
C GLY A 94 -5.72 -19.16 -8.74
N GLU A 95 -4.83 -18.77 -7.84
CA GLU A 95 -4.88 -19.12 -6.42
C GLU A 95 -5.33 -17.95 -5.54
N GLY A 96 -5.72 -16.83 -6.16
CA GLY A 96 -6.18 -15.65 -5.45
C GLY A 96 -5.07 -14.77 -4.88
N ARG A 97 -3.83 -14.98 -5.28
CA ARG A 97 -2.72 -14.14 -4.87
C ARG A 97 -2.54 -12.97 -5.83
N TRP A 98 -2.04 -11.86 -5.32
CA TRP A 98 -1.77 -10.68 -6.13
C TRP A 98 -0.55 -10.89 -7.01
N VAL A 99 -0.69 -10.63 -8.30
CA VAL A 99 0.42 -10.65 -9.26
C VAL A 99 0.76 -9.25 -9.74
N GLU A 100 -0.17 -8.31 -9.61
CA GLU A 100 0.06 -6.90 -9.93
C GLU A 100 -0.82 -6.07 -9.01
N VAL A 101 -0.24 -5.02 -8.41
CA VAL A 101 -0.95 -4.10 -7.53
C VAL A 101 -0.57 -2.67 -7.91
N ARG A 102 -1.58 -1.80 -7.98
CA ARG A 102 -1.38 -0.37 -8.13
C ARG A 102 -1.97 0.32 -6.92
N ALA A 103 -1.15 1.08 -6.22
CA ALA A 103 -1.58 1.87 -5.08
C ALA A 103 -1.89 3.29 -5.56
N LEU A 104 -3.15 3.69 -5.43
CA LEU A 104 -3.66 4.96 -5.94
C LEU A 104 -4.26 5.78 -4.81
N PRO A 105 -3.62 6.88 -4.41
CA PRO A 105 -4.19 7.77 -3.39
C PRO A 105 -5.32 8.62 -3.98
N TYR A 106 -6.27 8.99 -3.13
CA TYR A 106 -7.35 9.88 -3.53
C TYR A 106 -6.83 11.27 -3.93
N ASP A 107 -5.77 11.74 -3.24
CA ASP A 107 -5.13 13.02 -3.52
C ASP A 107 -3.62 12.80 -3.63
N GLN A 108 -3.12 12.85 -4.85
CA GLN A 108 -1.72 12.56 -5.13
C GLN A 108 -0.78 13.60 -4.51
N ALA A 109 -1.18 14.87 -4.49
CA ALA A 109 -0.35 15.93 -3.92
C ALA A 109 -0.17 15.75 -2.41
N VAL A 110 -1.24 15.39 -1.71
CA VAL A 110 -1.19 15.09 -0.27
C VAL A 110 -0.28 13.90 0.00
N PHE A 111 -0.43 12.85 -0.78
CA PHE A 111 0.40 11.65 -0.67
C PHE A 111 1.89 11.97 -0.88
N ASP A 112 2.20 12.69 -1.95
CA ASP A 112 3.59 13.02 -2.28
C ASP A 112 4.22 13.93 -1.22
N ALA A 113 3.46 14.87 -0.67
CA ALA A 113 3.96 15.74 0.41
C ALA A 113 4.27 14.96 1.68
N PHE A 114 3.46 13.96 2.00
CA PHE A 114 3.69 13.16 3.20
C PHE A 114 4.92 12.27 3.07
N TRP A 115 5.07 11.57 1.95
CA TRP A 115 6.16 10.62 1.75
C TRP A 115 7.43 11.24 1.16
N GLY A 116 7.33 12.49 0.72
CA GLY A 116 8.44 13.22 0.10
C GLY A 116 9.58 13.64 1.01
#